data_72889303e3057ba729c0caf57cbc59d4
#
_entry.id   72889303e3057ba729c0caf57cbc59d4
#
_cell.length_a   1.000
_cell.length_b   1.000
_cell.length_c   1.000
_cell.angle_alpha   90.00
_cell.angle_beta   90.00
_cell.angle_gamma   90.00
#
_symmetry.space_group_name_H-M   'P 1'
#
loop_
_entity.id
_entity.type
_entity.pdbx_description
1 polymer ?
#
loop_
_entity_poly.entity_id
_entity_poly.type
_entity_poly.pdbx_seq_one_letter_code
_entity_poly.pdbx_strand_id
1 'polypeptide(L)'
;QVPLYRRNIGVVFQDFRLLKDRTVFENIAFAQRIIGRSKREMIRNVTTMLTIVGLTDKADAYPNELSGGEQQRVAIARALVNQPTILLADEPTGNLDPQNAWEIMMLLQEVNKMGTTVVVVTHNNDIVDVMQKRVVTLSEGTVVRDDKKGGYEYERD
;
A
#
# COMPACT_ATOMS: atom_id res chain seq x y z
N GLN A 1 18.52 16.26 -6.21
CA GLN A 1 18.36 15.30 -5.06
C GLN A 1 16.90 14.77 -4.93
N VAL A 2 15.86 15.57 -5.26
CA VAL A 2 14.44 15.16 -5.15
C VAL A 2 14.10 13.82 -5.84
N PRO A 3 14.60 13.50 -7.07
CA PRO A 3 14.30 12.22 -7.71
C PRO A 3 14.85 11.00 -6.97
N LEU A 4 15.95 11.14 -6.23
CA LEU A 4 16.54 10.05 -5.44
C LEU A 4 15.72 9.76 -4.19
N TYR A 5 15.22 10.79 -3.49
CA TYR A 5 14.33 10.61 -2.33
C TYR A 5 13.02 9.93 -2.72
N ARG A 6 12.43 10.30 -3.87
CA ARG A 6 11.19 9.68 -4.37
C ARG A 6 11.32 8.18 -4.63
N ARG A 7 12.52 7.67 -4.93
CA ARG A 7 12.76 6.23 -5.12
C ARG A 7 12.65 5.43 -3.83
N ASN A 8 12.81 6.09 -2.68
CA ASN A 8 12.74 5.48 -1.35
C ASN A 8 11.34 5.55 -0.72
N ILE A 9 10.36 6.12 -1.45
CA ILE A 9 8.99 6.27 -0.99
C ILE A 9 8.07 5.54 -1.96
N GLY A 10 7.34 4.56 -1.47
CA GLY A 10 6.19 3.96 -2.15
C GLY A 10 4.92 4.72 -1.81
N VAL A 11 4.00 4.85 -2.77
CA VAL A 11 2.70 5.51 -2.55
C VAL A 11 1.58 4.61 -3.07
N VAL A 12 0.56 4.44 -2.25
CA VAL A 12 -0.67 3.70 -2.57
C VAL A 12 -1.85 4.67 -2.43
N PHE A 13 -2.75 4.65 -3.39
CA PHE A 13 -3.92 5.53 -3.44
C PHE A 13 -5.21 4.73 -3.29
N GLN A 14 -6.27 5.37 -2.85
CA GLN A 14 -7.61 4.80 -2.70
C GLN A 14 -8.19 4.28 -4.03
N ASP A 15 -7.91 4.95 -5.15
CA ASP A 15 -8.41 4.65 -6.50
C ASP A 15 -7.50 3.69 -7.30
N PHE A 16 -6.59 3.00 -6.61
CA PHE A 16 -5.61 2.02 -7.12
C PHE A 16 -4.64 2.57 -8.19
N ARG A 17 -5.07 3.44 -9.08
CA ARG A 17 -4.30 4.05 -10.19
C ARG A 17 -3.54 3.02 -11.02
N LEU A 18 -4.17 1.90 -11.34
CA LEU A 18 -3.59 0.88 -12.21
C LEU A 18 -3.67 1.29 -13.68
N LEU A 19 -2.66 0.87 -14.44
CA LEU A 19 -2.63 1.00 -15.89
C LEU A 19 -3.60 -0.05 -16.47
N LYS A 20 -4.72 0.40 -17.04
CA LYS A 20 -5.84 -0.46 -17.45
C LYS A 20 -5.52 -1.34 -18.65
N ASP A 21 -4.57 -0.91 -19.49
CA ASP A 21 -4.07 -1.58 -20.69
C ASP A 21 -2.86 -2.48 -20.44
N ARG A 22 -2.52 -2.73 -19.18
CA ARG A 22 -1.38 -3.53 -18.73
C ARG A 22 -1.84 -4.64 -17.80
N THR A 23 -1.16 -5.78 -17.89
CA THR A 23 -1.38 -6.89 -16.97
C THR A 23 -0.94 -6.55 -15.55
N VAL A 24 -1.29 -7.39 -14.58
CA VAL A 24 -0.81 -7.30 -13.20
C VAL A 24 0.72 -7.28 -13.17
N PHE A 25 1.38 -8.21 -13.85
CA PHE A 25 2.84 -8.27 -13.95
C PHE A 25 3.40 -6.95 -14.49
N GLU A 26 2.85 -6.43 -15.57
CA GLU A 26 3.32 -5.20 -16.22
C GLU A 26 3.09 -3.95 -15.37
N ASN A 27 1.99 -3.90 -14.61
CA ASN A 27 1.72 -2.82 -13.64
C ASN A 27 2.81 -2.74 -12.58
N ILE A 28 3.20 -3.89 -11.99
CA ILE A 28 4.26 -3.94 -10.99
C ILE A 28 5.63 -3.65 -11.64
N ALA A 29 5.92 -4.27 -12.78
CA ALA A 29 7.17 -4.11 -13.52
C ALA A 29 7.42 -2.66 -13.97
N PHE A 30 6.36 -1.88 -14.18
CA PHE A 30 6.44 -0.48 -14.60
C PHE A 30 7.31 0.36 -13.66
N ALA A 31 7.17 0.20 -12.35
CA ALA A 31 7.97 0.92 -11.37
C ALA A 31 9.47 0.59 -11.47
N GLN A 32 9.82 -0.62 -11.85
CA GLN A 32 11.21 -1.04 -12.05
C GLN A 32 11.81 -0.59 -13.39
N ARG A 33 10.98 -0.51 -14.43
CA ARG A 33 11.40 0.06 -15.73
C ARG A 33 11.83 1.51 -15.59
N ILE A 34 11.10 2.31 -14.82
CA ILE A 34 11.40 3.74 -14.60
C ILE A 34 12.79 3.93 -13.99
N ILE A 35 13.24 3.04 -13.11
CA ILE A 35 14.56 3.13 -12.47
C ILE A 35 15.65 2.38 -13.23
N GLY A 36 15.36 1.82 -14.42
CA GLY A 36 16.33 1.18 -15.30
C GLY A 36 16.81 -0.20 -14.85
N ARG A 37 15.99 -0.97 -14.12
CA ARG A 37 16.33 -2.35 -13.74
C ARG A 37 16.44 -3.25 -14.95
N SER A 38 17.36 -4.21 -14.91
CA SER A 38 17.50 -5.23 -15.95
C SER A 38 16.27 -6.14 -16.03
N LYS A 39 15.99 -6.70 -17.21
CA LYS A 39 14.87 -7.64 -17.41
C LYS A 39 14.89 -8.81 -16.41
N ARG A 40 16.09 -9.36 -16.13
CA ARG A 40 16.25 -10.48 -15.20
C ARG A 40 15.88 -10.08 -13.75
N GLU A 41 16.35 -8.93 -13.29
CA GLU A 41 16.02 -8.43 -11.95
C GLU A 41 14.52 -8.14 -11.84
N MET A 42 13.95 -7.52 -12.87
CA MET A 42 12.54 -7.17 -12.93
C MET A 42 11.65 -8.42 -12.80
N ILE A 43 11.91 -9.47 -13.58
CA ILE A 43 11.16 -10.74 -13.50
C ILE A 43 11.23 -11.28 -12.07
N ARG A 44 12.44 -11.42 -11.52
CA ARG A 44 12.63 -11.93 -10.17
C ARG A 44 11.85 -11.12 -9.12
N ASN A 45 12.00 -9.79 -9.14
CA ASN A 45 11.43 -8.92 -8.12
C ASN A 45 9.90 -8.87 -8.22
N VAL A 46 9.35 -8.83 -9.44
CA VAL A 46 7.90 -8.85 -9.65
C VAL A 46 7.31 -10.19 -9.21
N THR A 47 7.94 -11.32 -9.55
CA THR A 47 7.48 -12.65 -9.09
C THR A 47 7.48 -12.73 -7.56
N THR A 48 8.52 -12.22 -6.90
CA THR A 48 8.57 -12.14 -5.43
C THR A 48 7.43 -11.30 -4.88
N MET A 49 7.14 -10.13 -5.46
CA MET A 49 6.04 -9.30 -5.01
C MET A 49 4.67 -9.97 -5.22
N LEU A 50 4.46 -10.64 -6.35
CA LEU A 50 3.23 -11.40 -6.61
C LEU A 50 2.99 -12.48 -5.55
N THR A 51 4.05 -13.15 -5.11
CA THR A 51 3.97 -14.13 -4.01
C THR A 51 3.59 -13.46 -2.69
N ILE A 52 4.22 -12.34 -2.34
CA ILE A 52 3.96 -11.59 -1.10
C ILE A 52 2.51 -11.12 -1.02
N VAL A 53 1.95 -10.63 -2.14
CA VAL A 53 0.57 -10.11 -2.18
C VAL A 53 -0.47 -11.19 -2.53
N GLY A 54 -0.06 -12.46 -2.74
CA GLY A 54 -0.96 -13.59 -3.01
C GLY A 54 -1.64 -13.55 -4.39
N LEU A 55 -0.95 -13.05 -5.43
CA LEU A 55 -1.49 -12.88 -6.79
C LEU A 55 -0.65 -13.58 -7.87
N THR A 56 0.06 -14.65 -7.52
CA THR A 56 0.94 -15.36 -8.45
C THR A 56 0.18 -15.92 -9.66
N ASP A 57 -1.04 -16.42 -9.45
CA ASP A 57 -1.93 -16.97 -10.48
C ASP A 57 -2.63 -15.90 -11.32
N LYS A 58 -2.52 -14.63 -10.95
CA LYS A 58 -3.14 -13.48 -11.61
C LYS A 58 -2.15 -12.61 -12.39
N ALA A 59 -0.90 -13.08 -12.58
CA ALA A 59 0.16 -12.29 -13.20
C ALA A 59 -0.21 -11.75 -14.59
N ASP A 60 -0.93 -12.53 -15.38
CA ASP A 60 -1.33 -12.20 -16.75
C ASP A 60 -2.72 -11.56 -16.85
N ALA A 61 -3.46 -11.44 -15.72
CA ALA A 61 -4.76 -10.80 -15.68
C ALA A 61 -4.67 -9.28 -15.86
N TYR A 62 -5.72 -8.68 -16.40
CA TYR A 62 -5.88 -7.22 -16.49
C TYR A 62 -6.65 -6.66 -15.30
N PRO A 63 -6.50 -5.37 -14.97
CA PRO A 63 -7.18 -4.77 -13.81
C PRO A 63 -8.71 -4.95 -13.79
N ASN A 64 -9.37 -4.97 -14.94
CA ASN A 64 -10.81 -5.16 -15.04
C ASN A 64 -11.27 -6.62 -14.76
N GLU A 65 -10.33 -7.56 -14.67
CA GLU A 65 -10.58 -8.95 -14.32
C GLU A 65 -10.39 -9.24 -12.82
N LEU A 66 -10.04 -8.19 -12.05
CA LEU A 66 -9.69 -8.26 -10.62
C LEU A 66 -10.78 -7.64 -9.75
N SER A 67 -11.00 -8.23 -8.57
CA SER A 67 -11.74 -7.58 -7.48
C SER A 67 -11.05 -6.31 -6.98
N GLY A 68 -11.77 -5.45 -6.26
CA GLY A 68 -11.18 -4.25 -5.65
C GLY A 68 -10.01 -4.56 -4.71
N GLY A 69 -10.14 -5.61 -3.89
CA GLY A 69 -9.06 -6.04 -3.01
C GLY A 69 -7.83 -6.55 -3.76
N GLU A 70 -8.03 -7.29 -4.87
CA GLU A 70 -6.92 -7.72 -5.74
C GLU A 70 -6.24 -6.52 -6.43
N GLN A 71 -7.03 -5.56 -6.93
CA GLN A 71 -6.48 -4.33 -7.52
C GLN A 71 -5.64 -3.55 -6.51
N GLN A 72 -6.09 -3.45 -5.25
CA GLN A 72 -5.33 -2.78 -4.19
C GLN A 72 -4.05 -3.54 -3.87
N ARG A 73 -4.06 -4.87 -3.84
CA ARG A 73 -2.85 -5.69 -3.67
C ARG A 73 -1.84 -5.47 -4.80
N VAL A 74 -2.30 -5.31 -6.05
CA VAL A 74 -1.41 -4.93 -7.18
C VAL A 74 -0.79 -3.55 -6.97
N ALA A 75 -1.59 -2.56 -6.53
CA ALA A 75 -1.09 -1.21 -6.25
C ALA A 75 -0.02 -1.20 -5.14
N ILE A 76 -0.23 -1.99 -4.07
CA ILE A 76 0.74 -2.18 -2.99
C ILE A 76 2.01 -2.85 -3.52
N ALA A 77 1.90 -3.94 -4.30
CA ALA A 77 3.03 -4.63 -4.90
C ALA A 77 3.86 -3.69 -5.79
N ARG A 78 3.20 -2.87 -6.62
CA ARG A 78 3.86 -1.86 -7.45
C ARG A 78 4.62 -0.82 -6.62
N ALA A 79 4.05 -0.39 -5.50
CA ALA A 79 4.70 0.57 -4.60
C ALA A 79 5.92 -0.02 -3.89
N LEU A 80 5.90 -1.33 -3.59
CA LEU A 80 6.92 -2.05 -2.82
C LEU A 80 8.04 -2.66 -3.66
N VAL A 81 7.85 -2.89 -4.98
CA VAL A 81 8.78 -3.65 -5.82
C VAL A 81 10.20 -3.07 -5.87
N ASN A 82 10.35 -1.78 -5.60
CA ASN A 82 11.64 -1.08 -5.50
C ASN A 82 12.20 -1.05 -4.06
N GLN A 83 11.59 -1.77 -3.12
CA GLN A 83 12.01 -1.87 -1.72
C GLN A 83 12.13 -0.49 -1.05
N PRO A 84 11.09 0.35 -1.04
CA PRO A 84 11.14 1.65 -0.43
C PRO A 84 11.31 1.53 1.08
N THR A 85 11.95 2.53 1.71
CA THR A 85 12.07 2.61 3.17
C THR A 85 10.77 3.08 3.83
N ILE A 86 9.93 3.80 3.07
CA ILE A 86 8.64 4.34 3.53
C ILE A 86 7.56 3.97 2.51
N LEU A 87 6.43 3.49 3.00
CA LEU A 87 5.19 3.31 2.24
C LEU A 87 4.14 4.27 2.78
N LEU A 88 3.64 5.16 1.93
CA LEU A 88 2.50 6.03 2.22
C LEU A 88 1.25 5.43 1.61
N ALA A 89 0.23 5.16 2.41
CA ALA A 89 -1.05 4.61 1.95
C ALA A 89 -2.16 5.60 2.29
N ASP A 90 -2.74 6.22 1.26
CA ASP A 90 -3.81 7.20 1.37
C ASP A 90 -5.15 6.50 1.16
N GLU A 91 -5.95 6.39 2.24
CA GLU A 91 -7.23 5.69 2.31
C GLU A 91 -7.20 4.29 1.64
N PRO A 92 -6.23 3.41 2.00
CA PRO A 92 -5.98 2.18 1.25
C PRO A 92 -7.14 1.19 1.27
N THR A 93 -8.13 1.40 2.13
CA THR A 93 -9.30 0.53 2.33
C THR A 93 -10.62 1.21 1.97
N GLY A 94 -10.61 2.49 1.54
CA GLY A 94 -11.81 3.30 1.39
C GLY A 94 -12.81 2.80 0.34
N ASN A 95 -12.37 2.02 -0.65
CA ASN A 95 -13.21 1.46 -1.72
C ASN A 95 -13.43 -0.06 -1.58
N LEU A 96 -13.16 -0.62 -0.40
CA LEU A 96 -13.21 -2.06 -0.17
C LEU A 96 -14.33 -2.43 0.82
N ASP A 97 -14.87 -3.64 0.68
CA ASP A 97 -15.71 -4.24 1.70
C ASP A 97 -14.89 -4.56 2.97
N PRO A 98 -15.55 -4.77 4.13
CA PRO A 98 -14.85 -4.95 5.40
C PRO A 98 -13.84 -6.09 5.43
N GLN A 99 -14.10 -7.20 4.74
CA GLN A 99 -13.19 -8.34 4.70
C GLN A 99 -11.92 -8.00 3.92
N ASN A 100 -12.07 -7.48 2.69
CA ASN A 100 -10.93 -7.05 1.89
C ASN A 100 -10.15 -5.91 2.57
N ALA A 101 -10.85 -4.98 3.22
CA ALA A 101 -10.21 -3.90 3.99
C ALA A 101 -9.30 -4.47 5.08
N TRP A 102 -9.78 -5.47 5.82
CA TRP A 102 -9.00 -6.14 6.85
C TRP A 102 -7.76 -6.84 6.28
N GLU A 103 -7.92 -7.59 5.18
CA GLU A 103 -6.82 -8.28 4.50
C GLU A 103 -5.72 -7.31 4.03
N ILE A 104 -6.10 -6.13 3.51
CA ILE A 104 -5.16 -5.08 3.13
C ILE A 104 -4.41 -4.55 4.35
N MET A 105 -5.08 -4.31 5.47
CA MET A 105 -4.42 -3.84 6.69
C MET A 105 -3.44 -4.88 7.25
N MET A 106 -3.78 -6.16 7.20
CA MET A 106 -2.88 -7.25 7.58
C MET A 106 -1.65 -7.31 6.66
N LEU A 107 -1.84 -7.17 5.35
CA LEU A 107 -0.73 -7.10 4.40
C LEU A 107 0.21 -5.91 4.72
N LEU A 108 -0.34 -4.73 5.00
CA LEU A 108 0.45 -3.55 5.38
C LEU A 108 1.22 -3.77 6.70
N GLN A 109 0.63 -4.50 7.65
CA GLN A 109 1.31 -4.88 8.88
C GLN A 109 2.49 -5.84 8.63
N GLU A 110 2.33 -6.82 7.75
CA GLU A 110 3.43 -7.72 7.37
C GLU A 110 4.55 -6.96 6.65
N VAL A 111 4.22 -6.04 5.76
CA VAL A 111 5.19 -5.13 5.11
C VAL A 111 5.97 -4.33 6.15
N ASN A 112 5.30 -3.83 7.20
CA ASN A 112 5.98 -3.13 8.29
C ASN A 112 6.92 -4.05 9.08
N LYS A 113 6.52 -5.29 9.38
CA LYS A 113 7.39 -6.28 10.03
C LYS A 113 8.63 -6.62 9.21
N MET A 114 8.56 -6.53 7.88
CA MET A 114 9.72 -6.72 6.99
C MET A 114 10.67 -5.52 6.97
N GLY A 115 10.39 -4.45 7.72
CA GLY A 115 11.29 -3.31 7.92
C GLY A 115 10.91 -2.04 7.16
N THR A 116 9.84 -2.02 6.37
CA THR A 116 9.33 -0.82 5.72
C THR A 116 8.54 0.02 6.74
N THR A 117 8.82 1.30 6.86
CA THR A 117 7.96 2.22 7.62
C THR A 117 6.65 2.44 6.86
N VAL A 118 5.53 2.08 7.46
CA VAL A 118 4.21 2.24 6.84
C VAL A 118 3.46 3.38 7.50
N VAL A 119 3.02 4.34 6.70
CA VAL A 119 2.17 5.46 7.12
C VAL A 119 0.82 5.31 6.41
N VAL A 120 -0.24 5.11 7.16
CA VAL A 120 -1.60 5.01 6.65
C VAL A 120 -2.36 6.28 6.99
N VAL A 121 -2.93 6.93 6.00
CA VAL A 121 -3.91 8.01 6.18
C VAL A 121 -5.29 7.40 6.06
N THR A 122 -6.11 7.52 7.08
CA THR A 122 -7.49 7.00 7.08
C THR A 122 -8.37 7.80 8.04
N HIS A 123 -9.66 7.84 7.74
CA HIS A 123 -10.70 8.33 8.64
C HIS A 123 -11.52 7.19 9.27
N ASN A 124 -11.13 5.93 9.04
CA ASN A 124 -11.82 4.76 9.59
C ASN A 124 -11.33 4.47 11.00
N ASN A 125 -12.13 4.88 11.99
CA ASN A 125 -11.81 4.72 13.41
C ASN A 125 -11.72 3.25 13.83
N ASP A 126 -12.57 2.38 13.28
CA ASP A 126 -12.57 0.95 13.64
C ASP A 126 -11.23 0.29 13.28
N ILE A 127 -10.67 0.65 12.12
CA ILE A 127 -9.33 0.18 11.71
C ILE A 127 -8.26 0.71 12.65
N VAL A 128 -8.30 2.00 13.02
CA VAL A 128 -7.34 2.62 13.94
C VAL A 128 -7.37 1.91 15.29
N ASP A 129 -8.58 1.68 15.83
CA ASP A 129 -8.77 1.05 17.14
C ASP A 129 -8.28 -0.40 17.17
N VAL A 130 -8.55 -1.16 16.12
CA VAL A 130 -8.13 -2.57 16.07
C VAL A 130 -6.63 -2.73 15.84
N MET A 131 -6.03 -1.86 15.02
CA MET A 131 -4.61 -1.95 14.67
C MET A 131 -3.66 -1.60 15.82
N GLN A 132 -4.09 -0.81 16.79
CA GLN A 132 -3.33 -0.42 18.00
C GLN A 132 -1.90 0.08 17.68
N LYS A 133 -1.77 0.89 16.64
CA LYS A 133 -0.52 1.52 16.24
C LYS A 133 -0.44 2.97 16.72
N ARG A 134 0.69 3.62 16.51
CA ARG A 134 0.83 5.07 16.76
C ARG A 134 -0.16 5.83 15.87
N VAL A 135 -0.90 6.75 16.46
CA VAL A 135 -1.87 7.61 15.78
C VAL A 135 -1.48 9.06 15.93
N VAL A 136 -1.37 9.73 14.79
CA VAL A 136 -1.17 11.19 14.73
C VAL A 136 -2.44 11.81 14.18
N THR A 137 -3.15 12.58 14.99
CA THR A 137 -4.39 13.26 14.59
C THR A 137 -4.08 14.65 14.09
N LEU A 138 -4.59 14.95 12.89
CA LEU A 138 -4.49 16.25 12.25
C LEU A 138 -5.83 16.95 12.27
N SER A 139 -5.85 18.24 12.65
CA SER A 139 -7.00 19.12 12.55
C SER A 139 -6.54 20.47 12.00
N GLU A 140 -7.23 20.97 10.98
CA GLU A 140 -6.95 22.27 10.34
C GLU A 140 -5.46 22.45 9.96
N GLY A 141 -4.81 21.37 9.49
CA GLY A 141 -3.41 21.39 9.07
C GLY A 141 -2.38 21.34 10.21
N THR A 142 -2.82 21.18 11.46
CA THR A 142 -1.95 21.07 12.64
C THR A 142 -2.06 19.71 13.31
N VAL A 143 -0.96 19.26 13.94
CA VAL A 143 -0.98 18.06 14.78
C VAL A 143 -1.62 18.42 16.11
N VAL A 144 -2.78 17.81 16.41
CA VAL A 144 -3.50 18.03 17.66
C VAL A 144 -3.29 16.90 18.67
N ARG A 145 -2.89 15.71 18.20
CA ARG A 145 -2.68 14.54 19.05
C ARG A 145 -1.61 13.62 18.44
N ASP A 146 -0.80 12.97 19.30
CA ASP A 146 0.20 11.98 18.91
C ASP A 146 0.28 10.87 19.97
N ASP A 147 -0.40 9.76 19.73
CA ASP A 147 -0.50 8.64 20.68
C ASP A 147 0.30 7.44 20.21
N LYS A 148 1.15 6.90 21.09
CA LYS A 148 2.01 5.75 20.79
C LYS A 148 1.22 4.44 20.57
N LYS A 149 0.04 4.34 21.18
CA LYS A 149 -0.95 3.26 20.97
C LYS A 149 -2.30 3.94 20.93
N GLY A 150 -2.81 4.15 19.72
CA GLY A 150 -4.05 4.85 19.53
C GLY A 150 -5.25 3.93 19.61
N GLY A 151 -6.26 4.39 20.33
CA GLY A 151 -7.66 4.19 20.16
C GLY A 151 -8.28 5.56 20.03
N TYR A 152 -9.37 5.68 19.28
CA TYR A 152 -10.15 6.90 19.29
C TYR A 152 -10.89 6.97 20.65
N GLU A 153 -10.42 7.82 21.57
CA GLU A 153 -11.30 8.28 22.63
C GLU A 153 -12.28 9.29 22.00
N TYR A 154 -13.55 8.89 21.92
CA TYR A 154 -14.61 9.88 21.69
C TYR A 154 -14.54 10.89 22.86
N GLU A 155 -14.26 12.15 22.57
CA GLU A 155 -14.67 13.22 23.47
C GLU A 155 -16.21 13.07 23.61
N ARG A 156 -16.63 12.55 24.75
CA ARG A 156 -18.04 12.60 25.15
C ARG A 156 -18.28 14.03 25.62
N ASP A 157 -18.96 14.81 24.76
CA ASP A 157 -19.62 16.04 25.17
C ASP A 157 -20.59 15.78 26.33
#